data_3d9fde876eb84acc596e03fd46f8fdce
#
_entry.id   3d9fde876eb84acc596e03fd46f8fdce
#
_cell.length_a   1.000
_cell.length_b   1.000
_cell.length_c   1.000
_cell.angle_alpha   90.00
_cell.angle_beta   90.00
_cell.angle_gamma   90.00
#
_symmetry.space_group_name_H-M   'P 1'
#
loop_
_entity.id
_entity.type
_entity.pdbx_description
1 polymer ?
#
loop_
_entity_poly.entity_id
_entity_poly.type
_entity_poly.pdbx_seq_one_letter_code
_entity_poly.pdbx_strand_id
1 'polypeptide(L)'
;DAFKDIFGKTGLVVLNGVTNGLPVDEILDRVPPTVRYKERVLREVMVQTLSQDALFRLRICLTVMYCLDEQINMITRSSIDYAYSQYSREMKILTSVPGIGDVGAMILLAEIGDVRDFSSGDKLASWLGIVPRVYQSADKLHTGSITKRGSEHVRWILTQIAHVAARSRNNALRLFYSRKKPIIGAGKSVIALARKIVVIVWHLLTNDELYDDGMFVKRAPLKHVSVKIPTITSLEEILRLLKEAAVIIKSPDPDPV
;
A
#
# COMPACT_ATOMS: atom_id res chain seq x y z
N ASP A 1 -9.35 -12.01 -26.70
CA ASP A 1 -10.18 -11.36 -25.67
C ASP A 1 -10.13 -9.84 -25.84
N ALA A 2 -11.29 -9.23 -26.17
CA ALA A 2 -11.40 -7.77 -26.32
C ALA A 2 -11.16 -7.05 -24.98
N PHE A 3 -11.66 -7.63 -23.88
CA PHE A 3 -11.57 -7.08 -22.55
C PHE A 3 -10.90 -8.06 -21.58
N LYS A 4 -10.04 -7.54 -20.73
CA LYS A 4 -9.53 -8.28 -19.56
C LYS A 4 -10.61 -8.35 -18.47
N ASP A 5 -11.39 -7.28 -18.37
CA ASP A 5 -12.52 -7.12 -17.45
C ASP A 5 -13.58 -6.28 -18.17
N ILE A 6 -14.75 -6.89 -18.43
CA ILE A 6 -15.86 -6.23 -19.10
C ILE A 6 -16.56 -5.21 -18.22
N PHE A 7 -16.45 -5.33 -16.89
CA PHE A 7 -16.98 -4.36 -15.92
C PHE A 7 -15.95 -3.29 -15.54
N GLY A 8 -14.74 -3.31 -16.12
CA GLY A 8 -13.78 -2.23 -16.01
C GLY A 8 -14.22 -1.00 -16.81
N LYS A 9 -13.55 0.15 -16.61
CA LYS A 9 -13.91 1.44 -17.21
C LYS A 9 -14.20 1.37 -18.71
N THR A 10 -13.36 0.69 -19.48
CA THR A 10 -13.54 0.55 -20.94
C THR A 10 -14.72 -0.35 -21.29
N GLY A 11 -14.86 -1.46 -20.58
CA GLY A 11 -15.98 -2.39 -20.82
C GLY A 11 -17.32 -1.73 -20.51
N LEU A 12 -17.44 -0.97 -19.42
CA LEU A 12 -18.66 -0.24 -19.10
C LEU A 12 -18.99 0.85 -20.13
N VAL A 13 -18.00 1.54 -20.73
CA VAL A 13 -18.24 2.47 -21.83
C VAL A 13 -18.87 1.75 -23.01
N VAL A 14 -18.35 0.58 -23.38
CA VAL A 14 -18.89 -0.21 -24.50
C VAL A 14 -20.28 -0.78 -24.15
N LEU A 15 -20.44 -1.37 -22.97
CA LEU A 15 -21.75 -1.91 -22.55
C LEU A 15 -22.84 -0.84 -22.53
N ASN A 16 -22.57 0.33 -21.98
CA ASN A 16 -23.51 1.45 -21.99
C ASN A 16 -23.80 1.96 -23.39
N GLY A 17 -22.78 2.08 -24.25
CA GLY A 17 -22.97 2.51 -25.63
C GLY A 17 -23.87 1.54 -26.40
N VAL A 18 -23.60 0.23 -26.30
CA VAL A 18 -24.40 -0.81 -26.96
C VAL A 18 -25.85 -0.83 -26.44
N THR A 19 -26.06 -0.75 -25.12
CA THR A 19 -27.40 -0.75 -24.53
C THR A 19 -28.21 0.47 -24.87
N ASN A 20 -27.54 1.62 -25.11
CA ASN A 20 -28.18 2.85 -25.53
C ASN A 20 -28.33 2.99 -27.05
N GLY A 21 -27.87 1.99 -27.82
CA GLY A 21 -27.97 1.99 -29.27
C GLY A 21 -27.08 3.03 -29.96
N LEU A 22 -25.97 3.42 -29.33
CA LEU A 22 -25.04 4.38 -29.90
C LEU A 22 -24.30 3.77 -31.10
N PRO A 23 -23.98 4.57 -32.14
CA PRO A 23 -23.12 4.13 -33.24
C PRO A 23 -21.75 3.69 -32.73
N VAL A 24 -21.18 2.66 -33.40
CA VAL A 24 -19.88 2.08 -33.01
C VAL A 24 -18.78 3.12 -32.93
N ASP A 25 -18.74 4.08 -33.86
CA ASP A 25 -17.76 5.15 -33.90
C ASP A 25 -17.86 6.06 -32.67
N GLU A 26 -19.07 6.41 -32.26
CA GLU A 26 -19.31 7.23 -31.06
C GLU A 26 -18.90 6.50 -29.78
N ILE A 27 -19.11 5.18 -29.72
CA ILE A 27 -18.64 4.36 -28.59
C ILE A 27 -17.11 4.35 -28.54
N LEU A 28 -16.45 4.18 -29.67
CA LEU A 28 -15.00 4.16 -29.78
C LEU A 28 -14.33 5.48 -29.41
N ASP A 29 -14.99 6.61 -29.72
CA ASP A 29 -14.50 7.93 -29.32
C ASP A 29 -14.49 8.13 -27.80
N ARG A 30 -15.39 7.46 -27.09
CA ARG A 30 -15.49 7.48 -25.62
C ARG A 30 -14.53 6.50 -24.95
N VAL A 31 -13.95 5.55 -25.69
CA VAL A 31 -12.99 4.59 -25.15
C VAL A 31 -11.64 5.27 -24.94
N PRO A 32 -10.97 5.02 -23.76
CA PRO A 32 -9.66 5.60 -23.49
C PRO A 32 -8.63 5.34 -24.58
N PRO A 33 -7.77 6.33 -24.93
CA PRO A 33 -6.76 6.18 -25.99
C PRO A 33 -5.81 4.98 -25.79
N THR A 34 -5.58 4.60 -24.53
CA THR A 34 -4.73 3.46 -24.16
C THR A 34 -5.25 2.10 -24.63
N VAL A 35 -6.52 2.03 -25.07
CA VAL A 35 -7.17 0.79 -25.54
C VAL A 35 -7.47 0.84 -27.05
N ARG A 36 -7.24 1.98 -27.70
CA ARG A 36 -7.49 2.15 -29.15
C ARG A 36 -6.74 1.18 -30.04
N TYR A 37 -5.61 0.62 -29.58
CA TYR A 37 -4.91 -0.44 -30.34
C TYR A 37 -5.76 -1.71 -30.52
N LYS A 38 -6.84 -1.90 -29.79
CA LYS A 38 -7.83 -2.98 -29.91
C LYS A 38 -9.06 -2.58 -30.74
N GLU A 39 -9.06 -1.42 -31.39
CA GLU A 39 -10.22 -0.89 -32.12
C GLU A 39 -10.84 -1.90 -33.06
N ARG A 40 -10.02 -2.61 -33.88
CA ARG A 40 -10.52 -3.62 -34.81
C ARG A 40 -11.31 -4.72 -34.10
N VAL A 41 -10.78 -5.25 -32.99
CA VAL A 41 -11.44 -6.31 -32.19
C VAL A 41 -12.72 -5.76 -31.54
N LEU A 42 -12.71 -4.53 -31.07
CA LEU A 42 -13.88 -3.88 -30.49
C LEU A 42 -14.98 -3.70 -31.54
N ARG A 43 -14.65 -3.27 -32.76
CA ARG A 43 -15.58 -3.16 -33.89
C ARG A 43 -16.20 -4.52 -34.22
N GLU A 44 -15.39 -5.56 -34.38
CA GLU A 44 -15.86 -6.91 -34.67
C GLU A 44 -16.87 -7.42 -33.62
N VAL A 45 -16.60 -7.15 -32.32
CA VAL A 45 -17.49 -7.55 -31.23
C VAL A 45 -18.78 -6.74 -31.19
N MET A 46 -18.70 -5.43 -31.46
CA MET A 46 -19.88 -4.52 -31.40
C MET A 46 -20.81 -4.67 -32.62
N VAL A 47 -20.30 -5.15 -33.75
CA VAL A 47 -21.13 -5.42 -34.94
C VAL A 47 -22.02 -6.65 -34.75
N GLN A 48 -21.72 -7.53 -33.79
CA GLN A 48 -22.60 -8.64 -33.45
C GLN A 48 -23.89 -8.11 -32.84
N THR A 49 -24.98 -8.20 -33.57
CA THR A 49 -26.30 -7.78 -33.12
C THR A 49 -26.78 -8.65 -31.98
N LEU A 50 -26.86 -8.07 -30.81
CA LEU A 50 -27.55 -8.69 -29.65
C LEU A 50 -29.06 -8.73 -29.93
N SER A 51 -29.73 -9.79 -29.53
CA SER A 51 -31.18 -9.85 -29.58
C SER A 51 -31.82 -8.77 -28.67
N GLN A 52 -33.03 -8.31 -29.02
CA GLN A 52 -33.74 -7.31 -28.18
C GLN A 52 -33.91 -7.77 -26.74
N ASP A 53 -34.15 -9.07 -26.54
CA ASP A 53 -34.25 -9.69 -25.21
C ASP A 53 -32.92 -9.65 -24.45
N ALA A 54 -31.81 -9.90 -25.13
CA ALA A 54 -30.47 -9.78 -24.53
C ALA A 54 -30.12 -8.33 -24.13
N LEU A 55 -30.44 -7.36 -24.99
CA LEU A 55 -30.28 -5.93 -24.70
C LEU A 55 -31.15 -5.48 -23.51
N PHE A 56 -32.39 -5.96 -23.47
CA PHE A 56 -33.29 -5.67 -22.35
C PHE A 56 -32.74 -6.18 -21.03
N ARG A 57 -32.33 -7.45 -20.98
CA ARG A 57 -31.70 -8.03 -19.77
C ARG A 57 -30.42 -7.32 -19.36
N LEU A 58 -29.57 -7.00 -20.31
CA LEU A 58 -28.33 -6.26 -20.04
C LEU A 58 -28.61 -4.88 -19.44
N ARG A 59 -29.59 -4.17 -19.97
CA ARG A 59 -30.03 -2.85 -19.44
C ARG A 59 -30.50 -2.97 -17.99
N ILE A 60 -31.33 -3.98 -17.68
CA ILE A 60 -31.78 -4.20 -16.29
C ILE A 60 -30.58 -4.48 -15.37
N CYS A 61 -29.66 -5.38 -15.77
CA CYS A 61 -28.47 -5.69 -14.97
C CYS A 61 -27.61 -4.44 -14.70
N LEU A 62 -27.36 -3.63 -15.72
CA LEU A 62 -26.60 -2.38 -15.56
C LEU A 62 -27.31 -1.39 -14.65
N THR A 63 -28.63 -1.25 -14.77
CA THR A 63 -29.41 -0.37 -13.88
C THR A 63 -29.32 -0.81 -12.43
N VAL A 64 -29.47 -2.10 -12.14
CA VAL A 64 -29.33 -2.65 -10.79
C VAL A 64 -27.90 -2.43 -10.26
N MET A 65 -26.89 -2.68 -11.08
CA MET A 65 -25.50 -2.47 -10.72
C MET A 65 -25.24 -1.00 -10.32
N TYR A 66 -25.67 -0.04 -11.12
CA TYR A 66 -25.51 1.39 -10.81
C TYR A 66 -26.29 1.82 -9.57
N CYS A 67 -27.50 1.28 -9.39
CA CYS A 67 -28.26 1.55 -8.18
C CYS A 67 -27.51 1.05 -6.92
N LEU A 68 -26.94 -0.15 -6.98
CA LEU A 68 -26.15 -0.69 -5.87
C LEU A 68 -24.88 0.11 -5.62
N ASP A 69 -24.16 0.51 -6.67
CA ASP A 69 -22.97 1.36 -6.55
C ASP A 69 -23.28 2.69 -5.88
N GLU A 70 -24.42 3.31 -6.23
CA GLU A 70 -24.89 4.56 -5.61
C GLU A 70 -25.17 4.35 -4.12
N GLN A 71 -25.89 3.28 -3.75
CA GLN A 71 -26.18 2.95 -2.35
C GLN A 71 -24.89 2.68 -1.55
N ILE A 72 -23.94 1.93 -2.12
CA ILE A 72 -22.62 1.67 -1.50
C ILE A 72 -21.89 3.00 -1.27
N ASN A 73 -21.90 3.89 -2.26
CA ASN A 73 -21.25 5.19 -2.14
C ASN A 73 -21.90 6.08 -1.05
N MET A 74 -23.23 6.07 -0.96
CA MET A 74 -23.95 6.82 0.08
C MET A 74 -23.61 6.30 1.47
N ILE A 75 -23.69 4.99 1.69
CA ILE A 75 -23.36 4.37 2.98
C ILE A 75 -21.89 4.64 3.33
N THR A 76 -20.97 4.51 2.37
CA THR A 76 -19.55 4.76 2.58
C THR A 76 -19.28 6.19 3.02
N ARG A 77 -19.89 7.18 2.34
CA ARG A 77 -19.76 8.61 2.71
C ARG A 77 -20.32 8.88 4.11
N SER A 78 -21.55 8.43 4.37
CA SER A 78 -22.17 8.59 5.70
C SER A 78 -21.33 7.97 6.82
N SER A 79 -20.74 6.81 6.57
CA SER A 79 -19.87 6.12 7.56
C SER A 79 -18.55 6.88 7.78
N ILE A 80 -17.96 7.45 6.73
CA ILE A 80 -16.76 8.29 6.84
C ILE A 80 -17.08 9.58 7.62
N ASP A 81 -18.21 10.24 7.32
CA ASP A 81 -18.64 11.46 8.02
C ASP A 81 -18.87 11.18 9.50
N TYR A 82 -19.50 10.05 9.82
CA TYR A 82 -19.65 9.58 11.20
C TYR A 82 -18.29 9.35 11.87
N ALA A 83 -17.38 8.66 11.22
CA ALA A 83 -16.03 8.41 11.75
C ALA A 83 -15.29 9.72 12.04
N TYR A 84 -15.35 10.70 11.15
CA TYR A 84 -14.76 12.03 11.40
C TYR A 84 -15.47 12.81 12.49
N SER A 85 -16.78 12.66 12.66
CA SER A 85 -17.52 13.33 13.72
C SER A 85 -17.18 12.81 15.11
N GLN A 86 -16.91 11.51 15.24
CA GLN A 86 -16.65 10.85 16.53
C GLN A 86 -15.16 10.68 16.83
N TYR A 87 -14.32 10.46 15.80
CA TYR A 87 -12.91 10.04 15.90
C TYR A 87 -12.01 10.92 15.01
N SER A 88 -12.27 12.24 15.02
CA SER A 88 -11.57 13.18 14.11
C SER A 88 -10.06 13.12 14.24
N ARG A 89 -9.54 12.94 15.45
CA ARG A 89 -8.10 12.91 15.72
C ARG A 89 -7.49 11.61 15.20
N GLU A 90 -8.09 10.48 15.52
CA GLU A 90 -7.65 9.15 15.10
C GLU A 90 -7.73 9.01 13.57
N MET A 91 -8.78 9.52 12.96
CA MET A 91 -8.91 9.57 11.49
C MET A 91 -7.76 10.34 10.86
N LYS A 92 -7.39 11.51 11.40
CA LYS A 92 -6.25 12.30 10.92
C LYS A 92 -4.92 11.58 11.11
N ILE A 93 -4.74 10.90 12.24
CA ILE A 93 -3.54 10.11 12.52
C ILE A 93 -3.42 8.98 11.49
N LEU A 94 -4.48 8.20 11.28
CA LEU A 94 -4.45 7.08 10.37
C LEU A 94 -4.24 7.50 8.91
N THR A 95 -4.95 8.54 8.46
CA THR A 95 -4.83 9.04 7.08
C THR A 95 -3.49 9.72 6.81
N SER A 96 -2.71 10.09 7.84
CA SER A 96 -1.34 10.57 7.67
C SER A 96 -0.38 9.46 7.21
N VAL A 97 -0.72 8.19 7.45
CA VAL A 97 0.11 7.04 7.04
C VAL A 97 -0.02 6.79 5.55
N PRO A 98 1.09 6.76 4.77
CA PRO A 98 1.04 6.50 3.35
C PRO A 98 0.34 5.18 3.01
N GLY A 99 -0.71 5.27 2.20
CA GLY A 99 -1.52 4.12 1.77
C GLY A 99 -2.82 3.94 2.54
N ILE A 100 -3.03 4.62 3.65
CA ILE A 100 -4.29 4.63 4.39
C ILE A 100 -5.13 5.83 3.90
N GLY A 101 -6.24 5.55 3.22
CA GLY A 101 -7.28 6.54 2.90
C GLY A 101 -8.42 6.47 3.91
N ASP A 102 -9.43 7.36 3.77
CA ASP A 102 -10.56 7.49 4.70
C ASP A 102 -11.28 6.16 4.97
N VAL A 103 -11.60 5.41 3.93
CA VAL A 103 -12.25 4.08 4.05
C VAL A 103 -11.36 3.11 4.85
N GLY A 104 -10.07 3.10 4.56
CA GLY A 104 -9.11 2.24 5.28
C GLY A 104 -8.99 2.63 6.75
N ALA A 105 -8.92 3.93 7.05
CA ALA A 105 -8.86 4.46 8.40
C ALA A 105 -10.12 4.10 9.20
N MET A 106 -11.30 4.34 8.60
CA MET A 106 -12.59 4.01 9.22
C MET A 106 -12.71 2.52 9.55
N ILE A 107 -12.37 1.64 8.60
CA ILE A 107 -12.42 0.18 8.83
C ILE A 107 -11.44 -0.23 9.93
N LEU A 108 -10.22 0.32 9.93
CA LEU A 108 -9.23 0.02 10.96
C LEU A 108 -9.71 0.47 12.35
N LEU A 109 -10.28 1.67 12.47
CA LEU A 109 -10.84 2.15 13.75
C LEU A 109 -11.99 1.26 14.24
N ALA A 110 -12.92 0.92 13.35
CA ALA A 110 -14.06 0.07 13.70
C ALA A 110 -13.64 -1.32 14.20
N GLU A 111 -12.57 -1.88 13.64
CA GLU A 111 -12.09 -3.22 14.00
C GLU A 111 -11.12 -3.21 15.18
N ILE A 112 -10.25 -2.22 15.30
CA ILE A 112 -9.28 -2.16 16.40
C ILE A 112 -9.98 -1.81 17.70
N GLY A 113 -11.01 -0.95 17.67
CA GLY A 113 -11.64 -0.41 18.87
C GLY A 113 -10.65 0.46 19.66
N ASP A 114 -10.47 0.22 20.95
CA ASP A 114 -9.50 0.94 21.76
C ASP A 114 -8.09 0.34 21.57
N VAL A 115 -7.18 1.12 21.01
CA VAL A 115 -5.79 0.70 20.79
C VAL A 115 -5.06 0.34 22.08
N ARG A 116 -5.51 0.88 23.23
CA ARG A 116 -4.93 0.62 24.57
C ARG A 116 -5.20 -0.78 25.10
N ASP A 117 -6.14 -1.51 24.49
CA ASP A 117 -6.38 -2.92 24.79
C ASP A 117 -5.20 -3.82 24.37
N PHE A 118 -4.31 -3.28 23.53
CA PHE A 118 -3.14 -3.99 23.02
C PHE A 118 -1.86 -3.43 23.65
N SER A 119 -1.16 -4.27 24.44
CA SER A 119 0.09 -3.88 25.10
C SER A 119 1.26 -3.59 24.14
N SER A 120 1.13 -3.94 22.85
CA SER A 120 2.12 -3.65 21.81
C SER A 120 1.54 -3.80 20.40
N GLY A 121 2.17 -3.15 19.41
CA GLY A 121 1.80 -3.31 18.01
C GLY A 121 1.95 -4.75 17.49
N ASP A 122 2.82 -5.56 18.08
CA ASP A 122 2.94 -6.98 17.75
C ASP A 122 1.75 -7.79 18.27
N LYS A 123 1.18 -7.43 19.42
CA LYS A 123 -0.06 -8.03 19.95
C LYS A 123 -1.25 -7.68 19.04
N LEU A 124 -1.37 -6.42 18.62
CA LEU A 124 -2.37 -6.00 17.64
C LEU A 124 -2.21 -6.77 16.33
N ALA A 125 -0.99 -6.87 15.77
CA ALA A 125 -0.72 -7.63 14.56
C ALA A 125 -1.05 -9.13 14.68
N SER A 126 -0.83 -9.70 15.86
CA SER A 126 -1.21 -11.09 16.17
C SER A 126 -2.73 -11.27 16.22
N TRP A 127 -3.44 -10.33 16.84
CA TRP A 127 -4.90 -10.32 16.92
C TRP A 127 -5.53 -10.19 15.52
N LEU A 128 -4.99 -9.33 14.65
CA LEU A 128 -5.40 -9.18 13.25
C LEU A 128 -5.03 -10.37 12.36
N GLY A 129 -4.22 -11.29 12.87
CA GLY A 129 -3.87 -12.53 12.17
C GLY A 129 -2.90 -12.37 10.99
N ILE A 130 -2.09 -11.29 10.99
CA ILE A 130 -1.06 -11.02 9.96
C ILE A 130 0.35 -11.40 10.39
N VAL A 131 0.49 -12.17 11.48
CA VAL A 131 1.76 -12.73 11.92
C VAL A 131 1.96 -14.14 11.35
N PRO A 132 3.19 -14.56 11.03
CA PRO A 132 3.46 -15.91 10.59
C PRO A 132 3.17 -16.91 11.70
N ARG A 133 2.70 -18.09 11.33
CA ARG A 133 2.66 -19.24 12.25
C ARG A 133 4.10 -19.67 12.52
N VAL A 134 4.42 -19.82 13.78
CA VAL A 134 5.73 -20.33 14.21
C VAL A 134 5.50 -21.70 14.80
N TYR A 135 6.17 -22.71 14.24
CA TYR A 135 6.23 -24.06 14.76
C TYR A 135 7.66 -24.32 15.22
N GLN A 136 7.82 -24.58 16.49
CA GLN A 136 9.10 -25.00 17.03
C GLN A 136 9.02 -26.50 17.30
N SER A 137 9.90 -27.26 16.63
CA SER A 137 10.07 -28.68 16.86
C SER A 137 11.57 -28.91 17.17
N ALA A 138 11.85 -29.21 18.42
CA ALA A 138 13.21 -29.30 18.94
C ALA A 138 14.04 -28.03 18.59
N ASP A 139 15.16 -28.15 17.90
CA ASP A 139 16.05 -27.05 17.55
C ASP A 139 15.73 -26.35 16.22
N LYS A 140 14.63 -26.73 15.54
CA LYS A 140 14.28 -26.15 14.24
C LYS A 140 13.03 -25.26 14.35
N LEU A 141 13.22 -23.98 14.05
CA LEU A 141 12.14 -22.99 13.93
C LEU A 141 11.60 -22.99 12.50
N HIS A 142 10.36 -23.45 12.32
CA HIS A 142 9.67 -23.38 11.02
C HIS A 142 8.67 -22.24 11.02
N THR A 143 8.83 -21.29 10.09
CA THR A 143 7.85 -20.24 9.84
C THR A 143 6.93 -20.63 8.70
N GLY A 144 5.63 -20.73 9.00
CA GLY A 144 4.58 -21.05 8.03
C GLY A 144 3.90 -19.82 7.44
N SER A 145 2.70 -20.04 6.85
CA SER A 145 1.80 -18.97 6.41
C SER A 145 1.31 -18.15 7.61
N ILE A 146 0.67 -16.99 7.34
CA ILE A 146 0.05 -16.18 8.41
C ILE A 146 -1.04 -16.96 9.15
N THR A 147 -1.29 -16.60 10.41
CA THR A 147 -2.23 -17.30 11.29
C THR A 147 -3.67 -17.23 10.79
N LYS A 148 -4.04 -16.17 10.06
CA LYS A 148 -5.40 -15.88 9.58
C LYS A 148 -6.46 -15.85 10.68
N ARG A 149 -6.05 -15.71 11.95
CA ARG A 149 -6.97 -15.44 13.08
C ARG A 149 -7.46 -14.00 12.98
N GLY A 150 -8.67 -13.73 13.47
CA GLY A 150 -9.28 -12.39 13.36
C GLY A 150 -10.02 -12.15 12.04
N SER A 151 -10.46 -10.89 11.84
CA SER A 151 -11.31 -10.48 10.73
C SER A 151 -10.64 -10.64 9.36
N GLU A 152 -11.33 -11.28 8.42
CA GLU A 152 -10.87 -11.41 7.04
C GLU A 152 -10.89 -10.05 6.32
N HIS A 153 -11.89 -9.24 6.61
CA HIS A 153 -12.06 -7.90 6.04
C HIS A 153 -10.89 -7.00 6.36
N VAL A 154 -10.42 -7.01 7.62
CA VAL A 154 -9.24 -6.21 8.01
C VAL A 154 -7.97 -6.71 7.34
N ARG A 155 -7.78 -8.01 7.23
CA ARG A 155 -6.61 -8.53 6.51
C ARG A 155 -6.63 -8.13 5.03
N TRP A 156 -7.81 -8.14 4.42
CA TRP A 156 -7.99 -7.67 3.04
C TRP A 156 -7.62 -6.19 2.93
N ILE A 157 -8.22 -5.31 3.75
CA ILE A 157 -7.95 -3.87 3.67
C ILE A 157 -6.47 -3.55 3.97
N LEU A 158 -5.86 -4.21 4.96
CA LEU A 158 -4.43 -4.05 5.26
C LEU A 158 -3.54 -4.46 4.08
N THR A 159 -3.94 -5.48 3.33
CA THR A 159 -3.24 -5.90 2.11
C THR A 159 -3.36 -4.83 1.03
N GLN A 160 -4.55 -4.22 0.84
CA GLN A 160 -4.75 -3.12 -0.10
C GLN A 160 -3.93 -1.89 0.30
N ILE A 161 -3.98 -1.50 1.57
CA ILE A 161 -3.16 -0.40 2.13
C ILE A 161 -1.68 -0.66 1.86
N ALA A 162 -1.18 -1.87 2.12
CA ALA A 162 0.21 -2.23 1.86
C ALA A 162 0.57 -2.16 0.37
N HIS A 163 -0.34 -2.55 -0.52
CA HIS A 163 -0.12 -2.40 -1.97
C HIS A 163 -0.03 -0.93 -2.40
N VAL A 164 -0.86 -0.06 -1.85
CA VAL A 164 -0.82 1.39 -2.12
C VAL A 164 0.47 1.99 -1.56
N ALA A 165 0.81 1.70 -0.30
CA ALA A 165 2.04 2.17 0.35
C ALA A 165 3.31 1.72 -0.40
N ALA A 166 3.33 0.49 -0.94
CA ALA A 166 4.44 -0.04 -1.72
C ALA A 166 4.64 0.68 -3.08
N ARG A 167 3.60 1.32 -3.61
CA ARG A 167 3.63 2.09 -4.87
C ARG A 167 3.83 3.59 -4.66
N SER A 168 3.57 4.08 -3.47
CA SER A 168 3.68 5.49 -3.09
C SER A 168 5.12 5.99 -3.27
N ARG A 169 5.29 7.24 -3.76
CA ARG A 169 6.62 7.77 -4.04
C ARG A 169 7.32 8.22 -2.77
N ASN A 170 8.64 7.96 -2.70
CA ASN A 170 9.57 8.51 -1.70
C ASN A 170 9.14 8.40 -0.24
N ASN A 171 8.73 7.20 0.22
CA ASN A 171 8.45 6.97 1.64
C ASN A 171 9.19 5.74 2.20
N ALA A 172 9.33 5.70 3.52
CA ALA A 172 10.01 4.62 4.25
C ALA A 172 9.34 3.26 4.04
N LEU A 173 8.02 3.22 3.85
CA LEU A 173 7.25 2.00 3.64
C LEU A 173 7.57 1.36 2.29
N ARG A 174 7.67 2.17 1.22
CA ARG A 174 8.13 1.69 -0.10
C ARG A 174 9.55 1.15 -0.03
N LEU A 175 10.46 1.85 0.65
CA LEU A 175 11.84 1.39 0.81
C LEU A 175 11.89 0.07 1.56
N PHE A 176 11.07 -0.11 2.61
CA PHE A 176 10.95 -1.37 3.33
C PHE A 176 10.50 -2.50 2.39
N TYR A 177 9.44 -2.27 1.61
CA TYR A 177 8.94 -3.24 0.62
C TYR A 177 10.00 -3.61 -0.41
N SER A 178 10.66 -2.61 -1.00
CA SER A 178 11.68 -2.80 -2.05
C SER A 178 12.88 -3.64 -1.55
N ARG A 179 13.28 -3.45 -0.29
CA ARG A 179 14.36 -4.25 0.33
C ARG A 179 13.94 -5.68 0.61
N LYS A 180 12.67 -5.92 0.95
CA LYS A 180 12.17 -7.26 1.29
C LYS A 180 11.81 -8.08 0.05
N LYS A 181 11.30 -7.45 -1.00
CA LYS A 181 10.81 -8.12 -2.22
C LYS A 181 11.81 -9.09 -2.86
N PRO A 182 13.11 -8.76 -3.06
CA PRO A 182 14.08 -9.70 -3.65
C PRO A 182 14.42 -10.87 -2.73
N ILE A 183 14.21 -10.75 -1.40
CA ILE A 183 14.60 -11.77 -0.41
C ILE A 183 13.49 -12.79 -0.20
N ILE A 184 12.24 -12.33 -0.02
CA ILE A 184 11.11 -13.19 0.39
C ILE A 184 9.98 -13.26 -0.65
N GLY A 185 10.14 -12.60 -1.79
CA GLY A 185 9.15 -12.54 -2.86
C GLY A 185 8.07 -11.47 -2.62
N ALA A 186 7.34 -11.11 -3.68
CA ALA A 186 6.38 -9.98 -3.66
C ALA A 186 5.24 -10.17 -2.65
N GLY A 187 4.56 -11.33 -2.67
CA GLY A 187 3.41 -11.58 -1.80
C GLY A 187 3.75 -11.55 -0.32
N LYS A 188 4.84 -12.24 0.09
CA LYS A 188 5.28 -12.23 1.49
C LYS A 188 5.74 -10.83 1.92
N SER A 189 6.33 -10.05 1.00
CA SER A 189 6.76 -8.67 1.28
C SER A 189 5.60 -7.72 1.52
N VAL A 190 4.46 -7.90 0.82
CA VAL A 190 3.23 -7.14 1.08
C VAL A 190 2.70 -7.44 2.48
N ILE A 191 2.65 -8.70 2.89
CA ILE A 191 2.20 -9.07 4.24
C ILE A 191 3.16 -8.55 5.32
N ALA A 192 4.47 -8.61 5.08
CA ALA A 192 5.45 -8.01 5.99
C ALA A 192 5.30 -6.49 6.12
N LEU A 193 4.95 -5.81 5.01
CA LEU A 193 4.64 -4.39 5.01
C LEU A 193 3.34 -4.10 5.75
N ALA A 194 2.27 -4.88 5.53
CA ALA A 194 1.02 -4.76 6.25
C ALA A 194 1.23 -4.87 7.76
N ARG A 195 2.00 -5.87 8.22
CA ARG A 195 2.38 -5.99 9.64
C ARG A 195 3.13 -4.75 10.15
N LYS A 196 4.10 -4.24 9.37
CA LYS A 196 4.83 -3.02 9.75
C LYS A 196 3.87 -1.83 9.89
N ILE A 197 2.91 -1.67 8.97
CA ILE A 197 1.90 -0.61 9.03
C ILE A 197 1.06 -0.74 10.31
N VAL A 198 0.62 -1.93 10.69
CA VAL A 198 -0.14 -2.14 11.94
C VAL A 198 0.67 -1.76 13.18
N VAL A 199 1.94 -2.09 13.24
CA VAL A 199 2.82 -1.67 14.35
C VAL A 199 2.97 -0.14 14.39
N ILE A 200 3.07 0.51 13.22
CA ILE A 200 3.09 1.97 13.11
C ILE A 200 1.77 2.57 13.59
N VAL A 201 0.63 2.05 13.10
CA VAL A 201 -0.71 2.49 13.50
C VAL A 201 -0.89 2.40 15.02
N TRP A 202 -0.50 1.27 15.63
CA TRP A 202 -0.54 1.11 17.08
C TRP A 202 0.28 2.20 17.79
N HIS A 203 1.50 2.45 17.35
CA HIS A 203 2.39 3.47 17.92
C HIS A 203 1.80 4.86 17.81
N LEU A 204 1.33 5.25 16.63
CA LEU A 204 0.79 6.59 16.38
C LEU A 204 -0.50 6.85 17.17
N LEU A 205 -1.41 5.89 17.23
CA LEU A 205 -2.64 6.01 18.01
C LEU A 205 -2.38 6.02 19.53
N THR A 206 -1.39 5.26 20.00
CA THR A 206 -1.04 5.22 21.42
C THR A 206 -0.40 6.52 21.89
N ASN A 207 0.42 7.16 21.04
CA ASN A 207 1.16 8.38 21.38
C ASN A 207 0.47 9.67 20.89
N ASP A 208 -0.68 9.56 20.21
CA ASP A 208 -1.39 10.69 19.59
C ASP A 208 -0.53 11.50 18.60
N GLU A 209 0.26 10.81 17.77
CA GLU A 209 1.22 11.39 16.85
C GLU A 209 0.80 11.20 15.38
N LEU A 210 1.17 12.16 14.51
CA LEU A 210 1.04 12.00 13.06
C LEU A 210 2.23 11.20 12.51
N TYR A 211 2.02 10.54 11.36
CA TYR A 211 3.08 9.80 10.70
C TYR A 211 4.19 10.74 10.20
N ASP A 212 5.42 10.39 10.53
CA ASP A 212 6.63 10.97 9.95
C ASP A 212 7.55 9.86 9.45
N ASP A 213 7.99 9.96 8.20
CA ASP A 213 8.90 8.99 7.58
C ASP A 213 10.19 8.80 8.38
N GLY A 214 10.71 9.87 9.01
CA GLY A 214 11.93 9.85 9.80
C GLY A 214 11.87 8.96 11.02
N MET A 215 10.71 8.82 11.67
CA MET A 215 10.51 7.99 12.86
C MET A 215 10.73 6.49 12.60
N PHE A 216 10.37 6.03 11.41
CA PHE A 216 10.30 4.60 11.09
C PHE A 216 11.41 4.11 10.15
N VAL A 217 12.27 5.00 9.69
CA VAL A 217 13.53 4.63 9.04
C VAL A 217 14.46 4.14 10.13
N LYS A 218 14.64 2.83 10.27
CA LYS A 218 15.82 2.34 11.03
C LYS A 218 17.02 2.96 10.35
N ARG A 219 17.69 3.88 11.02
CA ARG A 219 19.05 4.29 10.64
C ARG A 219 19.81 2.99 10.45
N ALA A 220 20.33 2.77 9.24
CA ALA A 220 21.21 1.63 9.03
C ALA A 220 22.25 1.68 10.17
N PRO A 221 22.47 0.57 10.90
CA PRO A 221 23.54 0.58 11.88
C PRO A 221 24.75 1.09 11.10
N LEU A 222 25.38 2.15 11.61
CA LEU A 222 26.62 2.63 11.06
C LEU A 222 27.45 1.36 10.90
N LYS A 223 27.77 0.98 9.64
CA LYS A 223 28.67 -0.13 9.41
C LYS A 223 29.87 0.22 10.29
N HIS A 224 30.14 -0.59 11.30
CA HIS A 224 31.38 -0.49 11.99
C HIS A 224 32.43 -0.63 10.90
N VAL A 225 32.90 0.50 10.40
CA VAL A 225 34.14 0.54 9.66
C VAL A 225 35.16 0.19 10.74
N SER A 226 35.56 -1.07 10.77
CA SER A 226 36.73 -1.45 11.51
C SER A 226 37.87 -0.69 10.85
N VAL A 227 38.12 0.52 11.35
CA VAL A 227 39.35 1.23 11.05
C VAL A 227 40.44 0.33 11.62
N LYS A 228 41.10 -0.42 10.76
CA LYS A 228 42.35 -1.05 11.12
C LYS A 228 43.27 0.13 11.47
N ILE A 229 43.37 0.40 12.77
CA ILE A 229 44.37 1.33 13.27
C ILE A 229 45.68 0.66 12.96
N PRO A 230 46.52 1.19 12.04
CA PRO A 230 47.83 0.62 11.81
C PRO A 230 48.57 0.64 13.15
N THR A 231 49.17 -0.45 13.48
CA THR A 231 50.00 -0.56 14.70
C THR A 231 51.15 0.41 14.49
N ILE A 232 51.06 1.59 15.07
CA ILE A 232 52.06 2.66 14.93
C ILE A 232 53.22 2.22 15.79
N THR A 233 54.35 1.91 15.16
CA THR A 233 55.55 1.38 15.83
C THR A 233 56.65 2.43 15.96
N SER A 234 56.47 3.62 15.37
CA SER A 234 57.51 4.70 15.48
C SER A 234 56.91 6.08 15.66
N LEU A 235 57.66 6.94 16.36
CA LEU A 235 57.29 8.36 16.63
C LEU A 235 57.22 9.19 15.34
N GLU A 236 57.99 8.83 14.32
CA GLU A 236 58.02 9.47 13.00
C GLU A 236 56.72 9.23 12.22
N GLU A 237 56.12 8.06 12.34
CA GLU A 237 54.89 7.71 11.72
C GLU A 237 53.69 8.47 12.34
N ILE A 238 53.72 8.67 13.67
CA ILE A 238 52.75 9.51 14.37
C ILE A 238 52.82 10.96 13.87
N LEU A 239 54.02 11.52 13.75
CA LEU A 239 54.24 12.89 13.29
C LEU A 239 53.79 13.09 11.84
N ARG A 240 53.98 12.07 10.99
CA ARG A 240 53.52 12.08 9.61
C ARG A 240 51.99 12.10 9.51
N LEU A 241 51.29 11.22 10.25
CA LEU A 241 49.84 11.17 10.29
C LEU A 241 49.21 12.44 10.87
N LEU A 242 49.83 13.05 11.88
CA LEU A 242 49.37 14.31 12.43
C LEU A 242 49.55 15.47 11.44
N LYS A 243 50.61 15.49 10.62
CA LYS A 243 50.78 16.46 9.55
C LYS A 243 49.77 16.30 8.45
N GLU A 244 49.46 15.06 8.01
CA GLU A 244 48.44 14.75 7.01
C GLU A 244 47.03 15.13 7.52
N ALA A 245 46.68 14.83 8.77
CA ALA A 245 45.43 15.23 9.38
C ALA A 245 45.28 16.75 9.51
N ALA A 246 46.36 17.46 9.82
CA ALA A 246 46.38 18.94 9.92
C ALA A 246 46.19 19.61 8.55
N VAL A 247 46.58 18.98 7.44
CA VAL A 247 46.33 19.48 6.08
C VAL A 247 44.86 19.33 5.70
N ILE A 248 44.20 18.23 6.09
CA ILE A 248 42.76 17.99 5.81
C ILE A 248 41.85 18.98 6.56
N ILE A 249 42.24 19.38 7.77
CA ILE A 249 41.46 20.36 8.57
C ILE A 249 41.62 21.79 8.05
N LYS A 250 42.65 22.09 7.25
CA LYS A 250 42.94 23.43 6.70
C LYS A 250 42.33 23.73 5.33
N SER A 251 41.72 22.75 4.66
CA SER A 251 41.00 22.98 3.42
C SER A 251 39.50 23.21 3.74
N PRO A 252 38.99 24.46 3.69
CA PRO A 252 37.54 24.66 3.74
C PRO A 252 36.90 24.11 2.47
N ASP A 253 35.80 23.38 2.63
CA ASP A 253 34.95 22.97 1.52
C ASP A 253 34.57 24.24 0.72
N PRO A 254 34.64 24.20 -0.63
CA PRO A 254 34.06 25.26 -1.42
C PRO A 254 32.54 25.14 -1.35
N ASP A 255 31.89 26.25 -1.00
CA ASP A 255 30.43 26.39 -1.01
C ASP A 255 29.84 25.91 -2.33
N PRO A 256 28.70 25.16 -2.30
CA PRO A 256 27.97 24.84 -3.51
C PRO A 256 27.22 26.07 -4.02
N VAL A 257 27.49 26.43 -5.26
CA VAL A 257 26.71 27.38 -6.10
C VAL A 257 25.49 26.70 -6.62
#